data_1a10a0a3d4d71d078c80413e79635a62
#
_entry.id   1a10a0a3d4d71d078c80413e79635a62
#
_cell.length_a   1.000
_cell.length_b   1.000
_cell.length_c   1.000
_cell.angle_alpha   90.00
_cell.angle_beta   90.00
_cell.angle_gamma   90.00
#
_symmetry.space_group_name_H-M   'P 1'
#
loop_
_entity.id
_entity.type
_entity.pdbx_description
1 polymer ?
#
loop_
_entity_poly.entity_id
_entity_poly.type
_entity_poly.pdbx_seq_one_letter_code
_entity_poly.pdbx_strand_id
1 'polypeptide(L)'
;MWANDVAQKIIKERPNEKVYTIASGVSPSGFVHIGNFREIVTPYFVAKALKKLGKNVRFILSIDNYDRFRKVPYGFPEEYAKYIGKPYVDIPSPYSENESYAEFFQNRFLGEIKKMGIEVECIFQADEYRKGRYNGKIKLALDKRREIFDIIDAFRTQDAEEGERENFYPISVYCANCGKETKKILSYDEKTGDITYSC
;
A
#
# COMPACT_ATOMS: atom_id res chain seq x y z
N MET A 1 -29.20 10.48 2.01
CA MET A 1 -28.31 9.41 2.56
C MET A 1 -26.88 9.83 2.26
N TRP A 2 -26.02 9.86 3.24
CA TRP A 2 -24.66 10.43 3.19
C TRP A 2 -23.85 10.07 1.93
N ALA A 3 -23.90 8.81 1.46
CA ALA A 3 -23.18 8.39 0.26
C ALA A 3 -23.66 9.11 -1.03
N ASN A 4 -24.96 9.44 -1.11
CA ASN A 4 -25.49 10.22 -2.23
C ASN A 4 -24.98 11.67 -2.16
N ASP A 5 -24.91 12.25 -0.97
CA ASP A 5 -24.46 13.62 -0.76
C ASP A 5 -22.97 13.74 -1.14
N VAL A 6 -22.15 12.73 -0.74
CA VAL A 6 -20.74 12.63 -1.15
C VAL A 6 -20.61 12.45 -2.66
N ALA A 7 -21.42 11.58 -3.27
CA ALA A 7 -21.37 11.36 -4.72
C ALA A 7 -21.74 12.62 -5.51
N GLN A 8 -22.77 13.36 -5.06
CA GLN A 8 -23.14 14.64 -5.68
C GLN A 8 -22.03 15.70 -5.55
N LYS A 9 -21.37 15.77 -4.39
CA LYS A 9 -20.24 16.66 -4.16
C LYS A 9 -19.10 16.33 -5.11
N ILE A 10 -18.73 15.04 -5.24
CA ILE A 10 -17.68 14.59 -6.17
C ILE A 10 -18.02 15.00 -7.61
N ILE A 11 -19.25 14.78 -8.06
CA ILE A 11 -19.68 15.16 -9.40
C ILE A 11 -19.59 16.69 -9.60
N LYS A 12 -19.97 17.46 -8.60
CA LYS A 12 -19.89 18.93 -8.66
C LYS A 12 -18.45 19.43 -8.74
N GLU A 13 -17.55 18.84 -7.99
CA GLU A 13 -16.13 19.22 -7.95
C GLU A 13 -15.35 18.72 -9.18
N ARG A 14 -15.81 17.62 -9.80
CA ARG A 14 -15.17 16.97 -10.95
C ARG A 14 -16.17 16.66 -12.07
N PRO A 15 -16.81 17.67 -12.67
CA PRO A 15 -17.96 17.45 -13.58
C PRO A 15 -17.59 16.76 -14.91
N ASN A 16 -16.33 16.88 -15.34
CA ASN A 16 -15.87 16.43 -16.66
C ASN A 16 -15.18 15.07 -16.65
N GLU A 17 -15.21 14.35 -15.53
CA GLU A 17 -14.59 13.04 -15.46
C GLU A 17 -15.35 12.01 -16.30
N LYS A 18 -14.62 11.32 -17.18
CA LYS A 18 -15.17 10.20 -17.96
C LYS A 18 -15.38 8.96 -17.13
N VAL A 19 -14.52 8.74 -16.13
CA VAL A 19 -14.56 7.61 -15.20
C VAL A 19 -14.20 8.11 -13.81
N TYR A 20 -15.06 7.89 -12.85
CA TYR A 20 -14.80 8.17 -11.45
C TYR A 20 -14.09 6.99 -10.80
N THR A 21 -12.81 7.13 -10.51
CA THR A 21 -12.05 6.10 -9.81
C THR A 21 -12.18 6.28 -8.31
N ILE A 22 -12.77 5.28 -7.66
CA ILE A 22 -12.88 5.18 -6.20
C ILE A 22 -11.86 4.14 -5.76
N ALA A 23 -11.08 4.46 -4.74
CA ALA A 23 -10.00 3.59 -4.27
C ALA A 23 -10.13 3.29 -2.78
N SER A 24 -9.74 2.07 -2.42
CA SER A 24 -9.52 1.64 -1.05
C SER A 24 -8.26 0.78 -0.99
N GLY A 25 -7.78 0.49 0.22
CA GLY A 25 -6.61 -0.35 0.41
C GLY A 25 -6.74 -1.23 1.65
N VAL A 26 -6.09 -2.38 1.63
CA VAL A 26 -5.97 -3.27 2.78
C VAL A 26 -4.63 -3.99 2.77
N SER A 27 -3.98 -4.06 3.92
CA SER A 27 -2.80 -4.89 4.12
C SER A 27 -3.23 -6.25 4.69
N PRO A 28 -2.78 -7.38 4.10
CA PRO A 28 -3.06 -8.73 4.58
C PRO A 28 -2.22 -9.08 5.81
N SER A 29 -2.21 -8.22 6.81
CA SER A 29 -1.40 -8.34 8.02
C SER A 29 -1.93 -9.34 9.05
N GLY A 30 -3.11 -9.92 8.81
CA GLY A 30 -3.81 -10.86 9.67
C GLY A 30 -5.28 -10.99 9.27
N PHE A 31 -6.08 -11.63 10.14
CA PHE A 31 -7.53 -11.71 9.92
C PHE A 31 -8.15 -10.31 9.89
N VAL A 32 -8.96 -10.06 8.88
CA VAL A 32 -9.68 -8.80 8.73
C VAL A 32 -10.77 -8.71 9.78
N HIS A 33 -10.83 -7.60 10.47
CA HIS A 33 -11.88 -7.25 11.43
C HIS A 33 -12.78 -6.12 10.90
N ILE A 34 -13.84 -5.78 11.63
CA ILE A 34 -14.82 -4.78 11.22
C ILE A 34 -14.23 -3.41 10.89
N GLY A 35 -13.10 -3.03 11.54
CA GLY A 35 -12.40 -1.79 11.24
C GLY A 35 -11.83 -1.77 9.83
N ASN A 36 -11.16 -2.85 9.40
CA ASN A 36 -10.66 -2.97 8.03
C ASN A 36 -11.81 -3.06 7.01
N PHE A 37 -12.89 -3.77 7.36
CA PHE A 37 -14.06 -3.88 6.50
C PHE A 37 -14.69 -2.52 6.21
N ARG A 38 -14.71 -1.61 7.18
CA ARG A 38 -15.21 -0.24 7.03
C ARG A 38 -14.45 0.52 5.93
N GLU A 39 -13.14 0.31 5.80
CA GLU A 39 -12.30 0.95 4.77
C GLU A 39 -12.75 0.61 3.35
N ILE A 40 -13.41 -0.52 3.16
CA ILE A 40 -13.89 -0.97 1.85
C ILE A 40 -15.36 -0.65 1.65
N VAL A 41 -16.19 -0.89 2.66
CA VAL A 41 -17.64 -0.70 2.53
C VAL A 41 -18.03 0.77 2.40
N THR A 42 -17.26 1.67 3.02
CA THR A 42 -17.50 3.12 2.91
C THR A 42 -17.35 3.62 1.48
N PRO A 43 -16.19 3.46 0.80
CA PRO A 43 -16.05 3.86 -0.61
C PRO A 43 -16.93 3.03 -1.55
N TYR A 44 -17.25 1.77 -1.24
CA TYR A 44 -18.22 0.98 -2.01
C TYR A 44 -19.59 1.64 -2.10
N PHE A 45 -20.13 2.17 -0.98
CA PHE A 45 -21.41 2.87 -1.00
C PHE A 45 -21.35 4.15 -1.84
N VAL A 46 -20.24 4.87 -1.82
CA VAL A 46 -20.03 6.05 -2.68
C VAL A 46 -19.97 5.65 -4.15
N ALA A 47 -19.22 4.57 -4.48
CA ALA A 47 -19.17 4.03 -5.83
C ALA A 47 -20.56 3.61 -6.32
N LYS A 48 -21.35 2.95 -5.46
CA LYS A 48 -22.74 2.55 -5.76
C LYS A 48 -23.66 3.76 -5.97
N ALA A 49 -23.47 4.82 -5.20
CA ALA A 49 -24.24 6.06 -5.35
C ALA A 49 -23.89 6.77 -6.67
N LEU A 50 -22.62 6.86 -7.05
CA LEU A 50 -22.17 7.39 -8.34
C LEU A 50 -22.76 6.60 -9.52
N LYS A 51 -22.73 5.26 -9.45
CA LYS A 51 -23.34 4.39 -10.47
C LYS A 51 -24.86 4.66 -10.59
N LYS A 52 -25.57 4.84 -9.47
CA LYS A 52 -27.01 5.20 -9.48
C LYS A 52 -27.28 6.56 -10.11
N LEU A 53 -26.33 7.49 -10.05
CA LEU A 53 -26.40 8.79 -10.71
C LEU A 53 -25.93 8.75 -12.17
N GLY A 54 -25.83 7.55 -12.78
CA GLY A 54 -25.49 7.36 -14.18
C GLY A 54 -24.02 7.58 -14.50
N LYS A 55 -23.14 7.60 -13.50
CA LYS A 55 -21.71 7.81 -13.71
C LYS A 55 -20.98 6.49 -13.97
N ASN A 56 -19.98 6.54 -14.87
CA ASN A 56 -19.05 5.44 -15.05
C ASN A 56 -18.07 5.39 -13.88
N VAL A 57 -17.98 4.26 -13.19
CA VAL A 57 -17.21 4.12 -11.94
C VAL A 57 -16.30 2.93 -12.02
N ARG A 58 -15.03 3.15 -11.70
CA ARG A 58 -14.01 2.14 -11.45
C ARG A 58 -13.76 2.08 -9.94
N PHE A 59 -14.02 0.93 -9.31
CA PHE A 59 -13.74 0.74 -7.89
C PHE A 59 -12.54 -0.20 -7.74
N ILE A 60 -11.43 0.31 -7.23
CA ILE A 60 -10.18 -0.42 -7.04
C ILE A 60 -9.91 -0.68 -5.56
N LEU A 61 -9.33 -1.85 -5.29
CA LEU A 61 -8.84 -2.26 -3.98
C LEU A 61 -7.37 -2.59 -4.09
N SER A 62 -6.53 -1.73 -3.47
CA SER A 62 -5.11 -2.02 -3.29
C SER A 62 -4.93 -3.09 -2.23
N ILE A 63 -4.23 -4.16 -2.58
CA ILE A 63 -3.81 -5.20 -1.64
C ILE A 63 -2.32 -4.95 -1.34
N ASP A 64 -2.03 -4.43 -0.15
CA ASP A 64 -0.69 -4.01 0.25
C ASP A 64 0.13 -5.22 0.75
N ASN A 65 0.17 -6.25 -0.09
CA ASN A 65 0.80 -7.55 0.20
C ASN A 65 2.33 -7.52 0.10
N TYR A 66 2.88 -6.40 -0.35
CA TYR A 66 4.34 -6.16 -0.36
C TYR A 66 4.83 -5.41 0.87
N ASP A 67 3.93 -5.11 1.82
CA ASP A 67 4.29 -4.55 3.11
C ASP A 67 5.15 -5.53 3.92
N ARG A 68 6.04 -4.97 4.75
CA ARG A 68 6.90 -5.78 5.61
C ARG A 68 6.15 -6.38 6.79
N PHE A 69 6.51 -7.57 7.18
CA PHE A 69 6.11 -8.22 8.41
C PHE A 69 6.79 -7.52 9.60
N ARG A 70 6.01 -6.78 10.39
CA ARG A 70 6.56 -5.87 11.43
C ARG A 70 6.75 -6.55 12.77
N LYS A 71 5.89 -7.52 13.09
CA LYS A 71 5.89 -8.25 14.36
C LYS A 71 5.17 -9.57 14.19
N VAL A 72 5.49 -10.53 15.05
CA VAL A 72 4.75 -11.78 15.13
C VAL A 72 3.39 -11.50 15.77
N PRO A 73 2.26 -11.82 15.11
CA PRO A 73 0.94 -11.65 15.71
C PRO A 73 0.75 -12.57 16.92
N TYR A 74 -0.12 -12.18 17.83
CA TYR A 74 -0.49 -13.01 18.96
C TYR A 74 -1.06 -14.36 18.48
N GLY A 75 -0.63 -15.45 19.10
CA GLY A 75 -1.06 -16.81 18.77
C GLY A 75 -0.32 -17.46 17.58
N PHE A 76 0.65 -16.76 17.00
CA PHE A 76 1.54 -17.34 15.96
C PHE A 76 2.74 -18.04 16.60
N PRO A 77 3.34 -19.03 15.89
CA PRO A 77 4.57 -19.66 16.35
C PRO A 77 5.70 -18.63 16.50
N GLU A 78 6.44 -18.68 17.61
CA GLU A 78 7.55 -17.75 17.89
C GLU A 78 8.62 -17.76 16.80
N GLU A 79 8.81 -18.90 16.13
CA GLU A 79 9.75 -19.05 15.01
C GLU A 79 9.48 -18.10 13.84
N TYR A 80 8.26 -17.50 13.75
CA TYR A 80 7.95 -16.45 12.76
C TYR A 80 8.75 -15.17 12.98
N ALA A 81 9.40 -15.00 14.13
CA ALA A 81 10.31 -13.87 14.37
C ALA A 81 11.44 -13.78 13.33
N LYS A 82 11.87 -14.90 12.74
CA LYS A 82 12.89 -14.95 11.68
C LYS A 82 12.46 -14.20 10.41
N TYR A 83 11.15 -14.04 10.19
CA TYR A 83 10.58 -13.37 9.01
C TYR A 83 10.36 -11.88 9.20
N ILE A 84 10.55 -11.33 10.42
CA ILE A 84 10.41 -9.90 10.66
C ILE A 84 11.32 -9.13 9.70
N GLY A 85 10.71 -8.16 8.97
CA GLY A 85 11.36 -7.36 7.95
C GLY A 85 11.13 -7.85 6.51
N LYS A 86 10.67 -9.10 6.29
CA LYS A 86 10.32 -9.61 4.95
C LYS A 86 8.95 -9.12 4.50
N PRO A 87 8.68 -9.00 3.18
CA PRO A 87 7.34 -8.70 2.69
C PRO A 87 6.40 -9.89 2.94
N TYR A 88 5.12 -9.63 3.16
CA TYR A 88 4.12 -10.66 3.46
C TYR A 88 4.04 -11.77 2.40
N VAL A 89 4.29 -11.46 1.14
CA VAL A 89 4.27 -12.45 0.03
C VAL A 89 5.43 -13.44 0.07
N ASP A 90 6.52 -13.12 0.78
CA ASP A 90 7.72 -13.96 0.87
C ASP A 90 7.79 -14.74 2.21
N ILE A 91 6.69 -14.77 2.94
CA ILE A 91 6.57 -15.51 4.21
C ILE A 91 5.61 -16.67 4.00
N PRO A 92 5.93 -17.90 4.42
CA PRO A 92 5.00 -19.02 4.36
C PRO A 92 3.79 -18.76 5.25
N SER A 93 2.63 -19.28 4.86
CA SER A 93 1.45 -19.24 5.72
C SER A 93 1.63 -20.16 6.93
N PRO A 94 1.17 -19.76 8.13
CA PRO A 94 1.15 -20.65 9.27
C PRO A 94 -0.03 -21.64 9.25
N TYR A 95 -0.94 -21.51 8.28
CA TYR A 95 -2.20 -22.26 8.21
C TYR A 95 -2.36 -23.07 6.94
N SER A 96 -1.44 -22.93 5.97
CA SER A 96 -1.53 -23.60 4.66
C SER A 96 -0.13 -23.78 4.09
N GLU A 97 0.20 -24.99 3.64
CA GLU A 97 1.50 -25.30 3.04
C GLU A 97 1.66 -24.74 1.62
N ASN A 98 0.54 -24.42 0.95
CA ASN A 98 0.51 -24.01 -0.46
C ASN A 98 0.30 -22.51 -0.68
N GLU A 99 0.22 -21.72 0.39
CA GLU A 99 -0.01 -20.28 0.31
C GLU A 99 1.09 -19.52 1.07
N SER A 100 1.42 -18.33 0.59
CA SER A 100 2.15 -17.37 1.39
C SER A 100 1.25 -16.80 2.50
N TYR A 101 1.87 -16.12 3.46
CA TYR A 101 1.14 -15.37 4.49
C TYR A 101 0.13 -14.39 3.87
N ALA A 102 0.58 -13.63 2.88
CA ALA A 102 -0.29 -12.67 2.19
C ALA A 102 -1.47 -13.37 1.50
N GLU A 103 -1.21 -14.44 0.74
CA GLU A 103 -2.24 -15.17 0.00
C GLU A 103 -3.30 -15.75 0.93
N PHE A 104 -2.89 -16.32 2.05
CA PHE A 104 -3.81 -16.89 3.02
C PHE A 104 -4.84 -15.85 3.52
N PHE A 105 -4.40 -14.67 3.93
CA PHE A 105 -5.30 -13.66 4.47
C PHE A 105 -6.07 -12.90 3.40
N GLN A 106 -5.42 -12.52 2.30
CA GLN A 106 -6.08 -11.80 1.20
C GLN A 106 -7.16 -12.62 0.51
N ASN A 107 -6.91 -13.91 0.25
CA ASN A 107 -7.87 -14.77 -0.45
C ASN A 107 -9.15 -14.97 0.39
N ARG A 108 -9.00 -15.15 1.70
CA ARG A 108 -10.14 -15.26 2.62
C ARG A 108 -10.94 -13.98 2.65
N PHE A 109 -10.27 -12.85 2.79
CA PHE A 109 -10.92 -11.56 2.79
C PHE A 109 -11.65 -11.28 1.46
N LEU A 110 -11.01 -11.50 0.32
CA LEU A 110 -11.63 -11.33 -1.00
C LEU A 110 -12.83 -12.27 -1.19
N GLY A 111 -12.74 -13.49 -0.68
CA GLY A 111 -13.86 -14.42 -0.66
C GLY A 111 -15.07 -13.89 0.11
N GLU A 112 -14.85 -13.27 1.28
CA GLU A 112 -15.95 -12.71 2.09
C GLU A 112 -16.59 -11.48 1.45
N ILE A 113 -15.82 -10.53 0.92
CA ILE A 113 -16.38 -9.35 0.26
C ILE A 113 -17.15 -9.75 -1.01
N LYS A 114 -16.71 -10.78 -1.73
CA LYS A 114 -17.42 -11.33 -2.89
C LYS A 114 -18.79 -11.90 -2.49
N LYS A 115 -18.88 -12.67 -1.38
CA LYS A 115 -20.16 -13.18 -0.84
C LYS A 115 -21.14 -12.05 -0.49
N MET A 116 -20.62 -10.89 -0.14
CA MET A 116 -21.41 -9.68 0.14
C MET A 116 -21.85 -8.92 -1.12
N GLY A 117 -21.50 -9.42 -2.31
CA GLY A 117 -21.80 -8.76 -3.58
C GLY A 117 -20.99 -7.49 -3.82
N ILE A 118 -19.81 -7.36 -3.19
CA ILE A 118 -18.91 -6.24 -3.42
C ILE A 118 -17.94 -6.63 -4.53
N GLU A 119 -18.10 -6.00 -5.69
CA GLU A 119 -17.21 -6.17 -6.84
C GLU A 119 -16.14 -5.08 -6.83
N VAL A 120 -14.88 -5.49 -6.88
CA VAL A 120 -13.70 -4.61 -6.90
C VAL A 120 -12.68 -5.09 -7.93
N GLU A 121 -11.93 -4.15 -8.48
CA GLU A 121 -10.71 -4.43 -9.23
C GLU A 121 -9.54 -4.49 -8.25
N CYS A 122 -8.97 -5.67 -8.03
CA CYS A 122 -7.83 -5.83 -7.12
C CYS A 122 -6.52 -5.42 -7.80
N ILE A 123 -5.70 -4.66 -7.08
CA ILE A 123 -4.33 -4.34 -7.46
C ILE A 123 -3.41 -4.91 -6.38
N PHE A 124 -2.66 -5.96 -6.72
CA PHE A 124 -1.71 -6.60 -5.83
C PHE A 124 -0.37 -5.87 -5.89
N GLN A 125 0.02 -5.21 -4.81
CA GLN A 125 1.19 -4.33 -4.82
C GLN A 125 2.50 -5.06 -5.09
N ALA A 126 2.68 -6.29 -4.60
CA ALA A 126 3.86 -7.10 -4.90
C ALA A 126 4.06 -7.29 -6.41
N ASP A 127 2.97 -7.56 -7.15
CA ASP A 127 3.04 -7.73 -8.60
C ASP A 127 3.41 -6.43 -9.31
N GLU A 128 2.83 -5.31 -8.87
CA GLU A 128 3.08 -4.01 -9.47
C GLU A 128 4.53 -3.54 -9.25
N TYR A 129 5.08 -3.77 -8.05
CA TYR A 129 6.49 -3.51 -7.76
C TYR A 129 7.40 -4.42 -8.57
N ARG A 130 7.13 -5.73 -8.60
CA ARG A 130 7.96 -6.71 -9.32
C ARG A 130 7.94 -6.52 -10.84
N LYS A 131 6.82 -6.05 -11.40
CA LYS A 131 6.70 -5.65 -12.81
C LYS A 131 7.39 -4.30 -13.13
N GLY A 132 7.91 -3.61 -12.12
CA GLY A 132 8.57 -2.31 -12.29
C GLY A 132 7.62 -1.15 -12.61
N ARG A 133 6.31 -1.30 -12.37
CA ARG A 133 5.31 -0.27 -12.69
C ARG A 133 5.59 1.06 -12.01
N TYR A 134 6.20 1.01 -10.83
CA TYR A 134 6.50 2.21 -10.04
C TYR A 134 7.92 2.77 -10.27
N ASN A 135 8.79 2.09 -11.05
CA ASN A 135 10.20 2.47 -11.20
C ASN A 135 10.39 3.94 -11.57
N GLY A 136 9.64 4.44 -12.56
CA GLY A 136 9.74 5.85 -12.97
C GLY A 136 9.31 6.84 -11.87
N LYS A 137 8.33 6.47 -11.04
CA LYS A 137 7.88 7.31 -9.92
C LYS A 137 8.83 7.23 -8.74
N ILE A 138 9.41 6.05 -8.48
CA ILE A 138 10.44 5.86 -7.46
C ILE A 138 11.68 6.68 -7.82
N LYS A 139 12.14 6.59 -9.09
CA LYS A 139 13.26 7.42 -9.57
C LYS A 139 12.96 8.92 -9.39
N LEU A 140 11.79 9.38 -9.81
CA LEU A 140 11.38 10.78 -9.64
C LEU A 140 11.40 11.20 -8.17
N ALA A 141 10.92 10.35 -7.26
CA ALA A 141 10.93 10.64 -5.82
C ALA A 141 12.37 10.72 -5.26
N LEU A 142 13.26 9.88 -5.74
CA LEU A 142 14.70 9.94 -5.39
C LEU A 142 15.37 11.18 -5.93
N ASP A 143 15.14 11.54 -7.18
CA ASP A 143 15.67 12.75 -7.81
C ASP A 143 15.17 14.02 -7.08
N LYS A 144 13.92 13.98 -6.57
CA LYS A 144 13.27 15.08 -5.85
C LYS A 144 13.29 14.95 -4.32
N ARG A 145 14.15 14.08 -3.77
CA ARG A 145 14.13 13.74 -2.35
C ARG A 145 14.29 14.94 -1.41
N ARG A 146 15.11 15.93 -1.82
CA ARG A 146 15.33 17.14 -1.01
C ARG A 146 14.10 18.05 -1.00
N GLU A 147 13.42 18.19 -2.17
CA GLU A 147 12.16 18.95 -2.25
C GLU A 147 11.05 18.27 -1.41
N ILE A 148 11.00 16.93 -1.44
CA ILE A 148 10.07 16.15 -0.60
C ILE A 148 10.38 16.37 0.88
N PHE A 149 11.68 16.35 1.26
CA PHE A 149 12.09 16.64 2.62
C PHE A 149 11.62 18.02 3.06
N ASP A 150 11.89 19.06 2.27
CA ASP A 150 11.54 20.45 2.58
C ASP A 150 10.04 20.62 2.82
N ILE A 151 9.21 19.91 2.03
CA ILE A 151 7.75 19.90 2.22
C ILE A 151 7.36 19.22 3.53
N ILE A 152 7.93 18.07 3.84
CA ILE A 152 7.63 17.32 5.07
C ILE A 152 8.09 18.12 6.29
N ASP A 153 9.28 18.70 6.22
CA ASP A 153 9.90 19.46 7.29
C ASP A 153 9.09 20.69 7.68
N ALA A 154 8.47 21.35 6.69
CA ALA A 154 7.59 22.50 6.94
C ALA A 154 6.37 22.19 7.83
N PHE A 155 6.02 20.92 8.02
CA PHE A 155 4.92 20.44 8.88
C PHE A 155 5.40 19.73 10.15
N ARG A 156 6.71 19.66 10.37
CA ARG A 156 7.27 19.07 11.59
C ARG A 156 7.09 20.01 12.79
N THR A 157 7.04 19.39 13.97
CA THR A 157 7.04 20.10 15.27
C THR A 157 8.44 20.17 15.88
N GLN A 158 9.41 19.48 15.30
CA GLN A 158 10.81 19.43 15.75
C GLN A 158 11.71 19.86 14.59
N ASP A 159 12.75 20.60 14.88
CA ASP A 159 13.74 21.00 13.88
C ASP A 159 14.48 19.79 13.32
N ALA A 160 14.87 19.86 12.05
CA ALA A 160 15.65 18.84 11.40
C ALA A 160 17.06 18.76 12.00
N GLU A 161 17.60 17.56 12.11
CA GLU A 161 18.99 17.34 12.51
C GLU A 161 19.95 17.78 11.41
N GLU A 162 21.19 18.13 11.80
CA GLU A 162 22.23 18.49 10.84
C GLU A 162 22.50 17.34 9.85
N GLY A 163 22.45 17.63 8.54
CA GLY A 163 22.65 16.65 7.48
C GLY A 163 21.45 15.72 7.20
N GLU A 164 20.31 15.85 7.93
CA GLU A 164 19.13 15.01 7.71
C GLU A 164 18.58 15.18 6.29
N ARG A 165 18.53 16.41 5.78
CA ARG A 165 18.05 16.74 4.45
C ARG A 165 18.85 16.05 3.33
N GLU A 166 20.16 16.03 3.45
CA GLU A 166 21.08 15.42 2.48
C GLU A 166 20.98 13.90 2.48
N ASN A 167 20.73 13.32 3.65
CA ASN A 167 20.64 11.88 3.88
C ASN A 167 19.20 11.35 3.82
N PHE A 168 18.23 12.19 3.48
CA PHE A 168 16.85 11.77 3.34
C PHE A 168 16.62 11.01 2.04
N TYR A 169 16.05 9.82 2.16
CA TYR A 169 15.60 8.99 1.05
C TYR A 169 14.16 8.55 1.31
N PRO A 170 13.18 8.94 0.46
CA PRO A 170 11.76 8.66 0.66
C PRO A 170 11.37 7.22 0.30
N ILE A 171 12.29 6.29 0.42
CA ILE A 171 12.10 4.88 0.11
C ILE A 171 12.73 3.98 1.17
N SER A 172 12.31 2.72 1.17
CA SER A 172 13.04 1.60 1.75
C SER A 172 13.22 0.52 0.69
N VAL A 173 14.21 -0.35 0.87
CA VAL A 173 14.49 -1.43 -0.07
C VAL A 173 14.46 -2.77 0.65
N TYR A 174 14.04 -3.83 -0.06
CA TYR A 174 14.26 -5.18 0.40
C TYR A 174 15.65 -5.65 -0.02
N CYS A 175 16.44 -6.07 0.95
CA CYS A 175 17.81 -6.52 0.72
C CYS A 175 17.85 -7.74 -0.21
N ALA A 176 18.64 -7.66 -1.28
CA ALA A 176 18.79 -8.75 -2.25
C ALA A 176 19.33 -10.05 -1.63
N ASN A 177 20.08 -9.94 -0.52
CA ASN A 177 20.67 -11.10 0.14
C ASN A 177 19.72 -11.77 1.17
N CYS A 178 19.15 -11.00 2.09
CA CYS A 178 18.32 -11.56 3.17
C CYS A 178 16.81 -11.38 3.00
N GLY A 179 16.37 -10.60 2.00
CA GLY A 179 14.97 -10.31 1.71
C GLY A 179 14.28 -9.39 2.73
N LYS A 180 15.00 -8.84 3.70
CA LYS A 180 14.43 -7.95 4.72
C LYS A 180 14.53 -6.50 4.32
N GLU A 181 13.54 -5.71 4.75
CA GLU A 181 13.53 -4.26 4.52
C GLU A 181 14.70 -3.57 5.23
N THR A 182 15.35 -2.65 4.54
CA THR A 182 16.26 -1.68 5.12
C THR A 182 15.93 -0.27 4.63
N LYS A 183 16.07 0.69 5.54
CA LYS A 183 15.96 2.13 5.25
C LYS A 183 17.32 2.81 5.21
N LYS A 184 18.39 2.08 5.50
CA LYS A 184 19.74 2.62 5.57
C LYS A 184 20.32 2.72 4.17
N ILE A 185 19.87 3.72 3.41
CA ILE A 185 20.41 4.09 2.12
C ILE A 185 21.68 4.90 2.37
N LEU A 186 22.77 4.54 1.71
CA LEU A 186 24.09 5.18 1.84
C LEU A 186 24.34 6.18 0.72
N SER A 187 23.92 5.84 -0.50
CA SER A 187 24.04 6.72 -1.65
C SER A 187 23.03 6.40 -2.73
N TYR A 188 22.80 7.36 -3.60
CA TYR A 188 22.00 7.25 -4.81
C TYR A 188 22.70 7.96 -5.95
N ASP A 189 22.92 7.27 -7.06
CA ASP A 189 23.47 7.84 -8.30
C ASP A 189 22.31 8.26 -9.21
N GLU A 190 22.15 9.57 -9.41
CA GLU A 190 21.07 10.15 -10.24
C GLU A 190 21.19 9.77 -11.71
N LYS A 191 22.41 9.46 -12.22
CA LYS A 191 22.64 9.13 -13.62
C LYS A 191 22.29 7.68 -13.92
N THR A 192 22.75 6.75 -13.08
CA THR A 192 22.52 5.32 -13.27
C THR A 192 21.23 4.85 -12.62
N GLY A 193 20.78 5.54 -11.57
CA GLY A 193 19.66 5.12 -10.72
C GLY A 193 20.06 4.10 -9.65
N ASP A 194 21.36 3.85 -9.48
CA ASP A 194 21.86 2.88 -8.52
C ASP A 194 21.75 3.36 -7.09
N ILE A 195 21.38 2.44 -6.21
CA ILE A 195 21.23 2.67 -4.77
C ILE A 195 22.20 1.78 -4.02
N THR A 196 23.06 2.39 -3.19
CA THR A 196 23.88 1.67 -2.22
C THR A 196 23.20 1.71 -0.86
N TYR A 197 23.06 0.56 -0.20
CA TYR A 197 22.41 0.46 1.10
C TYR A 197 23.19 -0.48 2.04
N SER A 198 22.93 -0.35 3.33
CA SER A 198 23.43 -1.24 4.37
C SER A 198 22.33 -2.11 4.93
N CYS A 199 22.62 -3.38 5.06
CA CYS A 199 21.72 -4.37 5.64
C CYS A 199 22.17 -4.77 7.04
#